data_a6d99a9d410540d7ffdb1da85fa4f906
#
_entry.id   a6d99a9d410540d7ffdb1da85fa4f906
#
_cell.length_a   1.000
_cell.length_b   1.000
_cell.length_c   1.000
_cell.angle_alpha   90.00
_cell.angle_beta   90.00
_cell.angle_gamma   90.00
#
_symmetry.space_group_name_H-M   'P 1'
#
loop_
_entity.id
_entity.type
_entity.pdbx_description
1 polymer ?
#
loop_
_entity_poly.entity_id
_entity_poly.type
_entity_poly.pdbx_seq_one_letter_code
_entity_poly.pdbx_strand_id
1 'polypeptide(L)'
;HLRLPGVIGTVGKLKQGIEYASQEEMIKKAFSVKKAEAVAISINSPGGSPVQSHLIYKFIREQSKKNKKKVIVFAEDVAASGGYLIACAGDEIYANASSIIGSIGVIYSSFGFKDLIQKIGVQRRVYTAGKNKSTLDPFLDEKEEDIQRLKNIQLELHQEFINVVEESRSTKLNKTDVELFSGEFWSGKTSLKLGLIDGIGNAEQILREKFGEDVEIKKFEKSKGWLAKKLSSSEDHADKL
;
A
#
# COMPACT_ATOMS: atom_id res chain seq x y z
N HIS A 1 12.43 7.04 -11.04
CA HIS A 1 12.04 6.87 -9.63
C HIS A 1 10.66 7.46 -9.40
N LEU A 2 9.75 6.64 -8.85
CA LEU A 2 8.40 6.99 -8.43
C LEU A 2 8.31 6.97 -6.91
N ARG A 3 7.40 7.75 -6.33
CA ARG A 3 7.10 7.70 -4.90
C ARG A 3 5.59 7.53 -4.68
N LEU A 4 5.21 6.55 -3.85
CA LEU A 4 3.83 6.22 -3.50
C LEU A 4 3.61 6.42 -1.99
N PRO A 5 3.38 7.66 -1.53
CA PRO A 5 3.17 7.98 -0.12
C PRO A 5 1.70 8.05 0.26
N GLY A 6 1.34 7.54 1.43
CA GLY A 6 0.02 7.70 2.04
C GLY A 6 -0.83 6.45 2.06
N VAL A 7 -2.09 6.61 2.47
CA VAL A 7 -3.08 5.53 2.53
C VAL A 7 -3.55 5.15 1.13
N ILE A 8 -3.76 3.86 0.88
CA ILE A 8 -4.23 3.36 -0.41
C ILE A 8 -5.75 3.40 -0.44
N GLY A 9 -6.29 4.03 -1.50
CA GLY A 9 -7.73 4.25 -1.69
C GLY A 9 -8.18 5.66 -1.34
N THR A 10 -9.50 5.86 -1.25
CA THR A 10 -10.11 7.16 -0.97
C THR A 10 -9.97 7.52 0.51
N VAL A 11 -9.36 8.65 0.82
CA VAL A 11 -9.09 9.09 2.21
C VAL A 11 -10.01 10.24 2.64
N GLY A 12 -10.97 10.64 1.79
CA GLY A 12 -11.91 11.73 2.04
C GLY A 12 -11.79 12.87 1.01
N LYS A 13 -12.68 13.86 1.10
CA LYS A 13 -12.80 14.92 0.08
C LYS A 13 -11.56 15.81 -0.07
N LEU A 14 -10.73 15.93 0.96
CA LEU A 14 -9.57 16.84 1.01
C LEU A 14 -8.20 16.16 0.94
N LYS A 15 -8.13 14.84 1.15
CA LYS A 15 -6.87 14.08 1.06
C LYS A 15 -6.97 13.04 -0.03
N GLN A 16 -6.15 13.17 -1.05
CA GLN A 16 -6.04 12.18 -2.10
C GLN A 16 -5.14 11.03 -1.63
N GLY A 17 -5.70 9.84 -1.54
CA GLY A 17 -4.92 8.62 -1.29
C GLY A 17 -4.25 8.10 -2.55
N ILE A 18 -3.60 6.94 -2.42
CA ILE A 18 -2.99 6.22 -3.53
C ILE A 18 -4.10 5.42 -4.21
N GLU A 19 -4.54 5.85 -5.38
CA GLU A 19 -5.54 5.16 -6.20
C GLU A 19 -4.95 4.83 -7.57
N TYR A 20 -5.31 3.68 -8.14
CA TYR A 20 -4.82 3.23 -9.44
C TYR A 20 -4.96 4.32 -10.51
N ALA A 21 -6.16 4.86 -10.68
CA ALA A 21 -6.43 5.89 -11.69
C ALA A 21 -5.52 7.13 -11.55
N SER A 22 -5.15 7.48 -10.32
CA SER A 22 -4.29 8.62 -10.06
C SER A 22 -2.79 8.32 -10.25
N GLN A 23 -2.38 7.06 -10.29
CA GLN A 23 -1.00 6.64 -10.44
C GLN A 23 -0.69 6.13 -11.86
N GLU A 24 -1.70 5.70 -12.60
CA GLU A 24 -1.58 5.03 -13.88
C GLU A 24 -0.67 5.78 -14.86
N GLU A 25 -0.95 7.07 -15.08
CA GLU A 25 -0.18 7.87 -16.04
C GLU A 25 1.28 8.06 -15.61
N MET A 26 1.51 8.27 -14.30
CA MET A 26 2.85 8.45 -13.75
C MET A 26 3.67 7.15 -13.87
N ILE A 27 3.06 6.00 -13.57
CA ILE A 27 3.69 4.69 -13.74
C ILE A 27 4.03 4.47 -15.21
N LYS A 28 3.08 4.68 -16.16
CA LYS A 28 3.35 4.58 -17.60
C LYS A 28 4.53 5.45 -18.04
N LYS A 29 4.56 6.71 -17.61
CA LYS A 29 5.66 7.63 -17.93
C LYS A 29 7.01 7.13 -17.42
N ALA A 30 7.09 6.57 -16.22
CA ALA A 30 8.34 6.04 -15.69
C ALA A 30 8.84 4.84 -16.51
N PHE A 31 7.96 3.91 -16.85
CA PHE A 31 8.33 2.77 -17.67
C PHE A 31 8.65 3.13 -19.12
N SER A 32 8.16 4.25 -19.65
CA SER A 32 8.41 4.69 -21.04
C SER A 32 9.78 5.31 -21.28
N VAL A 33 10.59 5.58 -20.25
CA VAL A 33 11.93 6.18 -20.40
C VAL A 33 12.89 5.19 -21.09
N LYS A 34 13.17 5.39 -22.36
CA LYS A 34 13.89 4.41 -23.22
C LYS A 34 15.25 3.98 -22.65
N LYS A 35 16.03 4.92 -22.11
CA LYS A 35 17.39 4.67 -21.59
C LYS A 35 17.43 4.12 -20.17
N ALA A 36 16.30 4.06 -19.45
CA ALA A 36 16.29 3.56 -18.09
C ALA A 36 16.36 2.03 -18.07
N GLU A 37 17.28 1.47 -17.32
CA GLU A 37 17.47 0.03 -17.13
C GLU A 37 16.47 -0.55 -16.13
N ALA A 38 16.06 0.26 -15.14
CA ALA A 38 15.13 -0.13 -14.11
C ALA A 38 14.16 1.00 -13.76
N VAL A 39 13.07 0.64 -13.09
CA VAL A 39 12.14 1.58 -12.47
C VAL A 39 12.22 1.39 -10.95
N ALA A 40 12.63 2.44 -10.25
CA ALA A 40 12.64 2.49 -8.79
C ALA A 40 11.31 3.01 -8.27
N ILE A 41 10.75 2.35 -7.24
CA ILE A 41 9.48 2.75 -6.60
C ILE A 41 9.68 2.82 -5.10
N SER A 42 9.59 4.03 -4.52
CA SER A 42 9.54 4.20 -3.07
C SER A 42 8.11 4.12 -2.56
N ILE A 43 7.90 3.36 -1.50
CA ILE A 43 6.59 3.18 -0.86
C ILE A 43 6.68 3.66 0.59
N ASN A 44 5.74 4.54 0.98
CA ASN A 44 5.54 4.94 2.37
C ASN A 44 4.05 4.87 2.68
N SER A 45 3.55 3.66 2.98
CA SER A 45 2.13 3.40 3.11
C SER A 45 1.80 2.36 4.18
N PRO A 46 0.84 2.64 5.08
CA PRO A 46 0.32 1.65 6.02
C PRO A 46 -0.65 0.65 5.36
N GLY A 47 -0.95 0.81 4.07
CA GLY A 47 -1.94 0.02 3.35
C GLY A 47 -3.25 0.79 3.10
N GLY A 48 -4.33 0.04 2.98
CA GLY A 48 -5.67 0.55 2.69
C GLY A 48 -6.47 -0.40 1.81
N SER A 49 -7.13 0.11 0.77
CA SER A 49 -8.00 -0.67 -0.10
C SER A 49 -7.31 -1.87 -0.76
N PRO A 50 -7.77 -3.10 -0.52
CA PRO A 50 -7.20 -4.30 -1.17
C PRO A 50 -7.29 -4.23 -2.70
N VAL A 51 -8.40 -3.76 -3.23
CA VAL A 51 -8.62 -3.65 -4.68
C VAL A 51 -7.62 -2.68 -5.31
N GLN A 52 -7.45 -1.49 -4.72
CA GLN A 52 -6.50 -0.49 -5.25
C GLN A 52 -5.05 -0.99 -5.18
N SER A 53 -4.68 -1.67 -4.08
CA SER A 53 -3.36 -2.29 -3.91
C SER A 53 -3.09 -3.32 -5.01
N HIS A 54 -4.05 -4.20 -5.26
CA HIS A 54 -3.93 -5.26 -6.26
C HIS A 54 -3.89 -4.72 -7.70
N LEU A 55 -4.71 -3.71 -8.03
CA LEU A 55 -4.69 -3.04 -9.33
C LEU A 55 -3.32 -2.39 -9.61
N ILE A 56 -2.75 -1.69 -8.62
CA ILE A 56 -1.45 -1.04 -8.75
C ILE A 56 -0.34 -2.08 -8.89
N TYR A 57 -0.36 -3.13 -8.06
CA TYR A 57 0.57 -4.26 -8.14
C TYR A 57 0.58 -4.88 -9.54
N LYS A 58 -0.59 -5.31 -10.03
CA LYS A 58 -0.72 -5.93 -11.36
C LYS A 58 -0.26 -4.99 -12.46
N PHE A 59 -0.63 -3.74 -12.38
CA PHE A 59 -0.26 -2.76 -13.39
C PHE A 59 1.26 -2.52 -13.45
N ILE A 60 1.94 -2.42 -12.30
CA ILE A 60 3.40 -2.32 -12.24
C ILE A 60 4.04 -3.56 -12.90
N ARG A 61 3.58 -4.77 -12.57
CA ARG A 61 4.09 -6.01 -13.16
C ARG A 61 3.84 -6.07 -14.67
N GLU A 62 2.68 -5.65 -15.13
CA GLU A 62 2.35 -5.55 -16.55
C GLU A 62 3.30 -4.58 -17.29
N GLN A 63 3.49 -3.38 -16.73
CA GLN A 63 4.41 -2.40 -17.31
C GLN A 63 5.87 -2.87 -17.29
N SER A 64 6.30 -3.54 -16.24
CA SER A 64 7.62 -4.17 -16.15
C SER A 64 7.83 -5.18 -17.28
N LYS A 65 6.91 -6.11 -17.45
CA LYS A 65 6.94 -7.13 -18.51
C LYS A 65 6.92 -6.52 -19.92
N LYS A 66 6.00 -5.58 -20.16
CA LYS A 66 5.83 -4.89 -21.45
C LYS A 66 7.08 -4.14 -21.87
N ASN A 67 7.73 -3.44 -20.94
CA ASN A 67 8.90 -2.60 -21.23
C ASN A 67 10.23 -3.31 -20.96
N LYS A 68 10.20 -4.58 -20.48
CA LYS A 68 11.37 -5.39 -20.14
C LYS A 68 12.29 -4.67 -19.13
N LYS A 69 11.72 -4.04 -18.11
CA LYS A 69 12.45 -3.29 -17.10
C LYS A 69 12.29 -3.92 -15.73
N LYS A 70 13.40 -4.02 -15.00
CA LYS A 70 13.38 -4.42 -13.61
C LYS A 70 12.66 -3.37 -12.75
N VAL A 71 12.00 -3.84 -11.71
CA VAL A 71 11.38 -2.99 -10.68
C VAL A 71 12.15 -3.17 -9.39
N ILE A 72 12.64 -2.08 -8.82
CA ILE A 72 13.32 -2.07 -7.53
C ILE A 72 12.48 -1.24 -6.58
N VAL A 73 12.01 -1.88 -5.51
CA VAL A 73 11.15 -1.23 -4.52
C VAL A 73 11.92 -0.86 -3.28
N PHE A 74 11.62 0.31 -2.74
CA PHE A 74 12.19 0.84 -1.52
C PHE A 74 11.07 1.16 -0.54
N ALA A 75 11.01 0.45 0.58
CA ALA A 75 10.16 0.83 1.69
C ALA A 75 10.83 1.99 2.44
N GLU A 76 10.10 3.11 2.57
CA GLU A 76 10.52 4.23 3.42
C GLU A 76 10.20 3.90 4.89
N ASP A 77 9.39 4.72 5.60
CA ASP A 77 9.04 4.43 7.00
C ASP A 77 8.18 3.16 7.12
N VAL A 78 7.21 3.00 6.20
CA VAL A 78 6.23 1.90 6.25
C VAL A 78 5.93 1.37 4.85
N ALA A 79 5.97 0.05 4.70
CA ALA A 79 5.33 -0.68 3.62
C ALA A 79 4.58 -1.87 4.23
N ALA A 80 3.36 -1.61 4.71
CA ALA A 80 2.56 -2.58 5.45
C ALA A 80 1.21 -2.83 4.78
N SER A 81 0.63 -4.03 4.99
CA SER A 81 -0.66 -4.43 4.41
C SER A 81 -0.69 -4.18 2.89
N GLY A 82 -1.66 -3.47 2.36
CA GLY A 82 -1.71 -3.10 0.94
C GLY A 82 -0.45 -2.42 0.41
N GLY A 83 0.31 -1.71 1.26
CA GLY A 83 1.61 -1.14 0.91
C GLY A 83 2.66 -2.21 0.61
N TYR A 84 2.67 -3.29 1.40
CA TYR A 84 3.54 -4.43 1.14
C TYR A 84 3.06 -5.25 -0.07
N LEU A 85 1.75 -5.37 -0.27
CA LEU A 85 1.20 -5.98 -1.49
C LEU A 85 1.72 -5.26 -2.75
N ILE A 86 1.75 -3.92 -2.76
CA ILE A 86 2.34 -3.16 -3.87
C ILE A 86 3.86 -3.38 -3.93
N ALA A 87 4.55 -3.46 -2.77
CA ALA A 87 5.99 -3.71 -2.74
C ALA A 87 6.37 -5.05 -3.39
N CYS A 88 5.49 -6.05 -3.30
CA CYS A 88 5.66 -7.34 -3.98
C CYS A 88 5.68 -7.24 -5.51
N ALA A 89 5.38 -6.08 -6.10
CA ALA A 89 5.61 -5.84 -7.52
C ALA A 89 7.10 -5.69 -7.87
N GLY A 90 7.99 -5.52 -6.89
CA GLY A 90 9.43 -5.43 -7.08
C GLY A 90 10.07 -6.79 -7.41
N ASP A 91 11.03 -6.78 -8.33
CA ASP A 91 11.95 -7.90 -8.52
C ASP A 91 12.94 -7.95 -7.34
N GLU A 92 13.21 -6.80 -6.74
CA GLU A 92 13.96 -6.63 -5.51
C GLU A 92 13.27 -5.59 -4.61
N ILE A 93 13.29 -5.84 -3.30
CA ILE A 93 12.67 -4.98 -2.27
C ILE A 93 13.74 -4.63 -1.22
N TYR A 94 13.96 -3.34 -1.01
CA TYR A 94 14.86 -2.80 -0.01
C TYR A 94 14.12 -1.97 1.02
N ALA A 95 14.66 -1.87 2.23
CA ALA A 95 14.08 -1.07 3.29
C ALA A 95 15.17 -0.47 4.19
N ASN A 96 14.85 0.52 5.00
CA ASN A 96 15.70 0.89 6.13
C ASN A 96 15.58 -0.18 7.22
N ALA A 97 16.62 -0.34 8.03
CA ALA A 97 16.60 -1.32 9.15
C ALA A 97 15.41 -1.12 10.12
N SER A 98 14.93 0.14 10.23
CA SER A 98 13.82 0.54 11.09
C SER A 98 12.47 0.66 10.38
N SER A 99 12.41 0.43 9.06
CA SER A 99 11.13 0.44 8.33
C SER A 99 10.17 -0.62 8.87
N ILE A 100 8.89 -0.34 8.81
CA ILE A 100 7.83 -1.30 9.19
C ILE A 100 7.34 -2.03 7.94
N ILE A 101 7.47 -3.36 7.93
CA ILE A 101 7.16 -4.22 6.80
C ILE A 101 6.21 -5.35 7.22
N GLY A 102 5.35 -5.81 6.32
CA GLY A 102 4.49 -6.97 6.57
C GLY A 102 3.03 -6.56 6.75
N SER A 103 2.43 -6.90 7.89
CA SER A 103 0.97 -6.77 8.11
C SER A 103 0.19 -7.48 7.00
N ILE A 104 0.58 -8.75 6.72
CA ILE A 104 -0.04 -9.57 5.70
C ILE A 104 -1.33 -10.17 6.27
N GLY A 105 -2.39 -9.39 6.21
CA GLY A 105 -3.68 -9.73 6.79
C GLY A 105 -4.78 -8.79 6.31
N VAL A 106 -6.02 -9.12 6.65
CA VAL A 106 -7.22 -8.35 6.31
C VAL A 106 -8.01 -8.05 7.57
N ILE A 107 -8.36 -6.79 7.77
CA ILE A 107 -9.17 -6.34 8.91
C ILE A 107 -10.43 -5.65 8.41
N TYR A 108 -11.52 -5.89 9.12
CA TYR A 108 -12.72 -5.04 9.14
C TYR A 108 -12.92 -4.58 10.58
N SER A 109 -13.12 -3.29 10.77
CA SER A 109 -13.43 -2.73 12.09
C SER A 109 -14.61 -1.78 11.99
N SER A 110 -15.51 -1.86 12.97
CA SER A 110 -16.69 -1.02 13.10
C SER A 110 -16.98 -0.73 14.56
N PHE A 111 -17.96 0.13 14.82
CA PHE A 111 -18.47 0.42 16.15
C PHE A 111 -19.92 0.01 16.24
N GLY A 112 -20.37 -0.56 17.37
CA GLY A 112 -21.77 -0.79 17.71
C GLY A 112 -22.35 0.41 18.47
N PHE A 113 -23.45 0.98 17.98
CA PHE A 113 -24.10 2.15 18.58
C PHE A 113 -25.53 1.85 19.07
N LYS A 114 -25.98 0.60 19.04
CA LYS A 114 -27.34 0.21 19.44
C LYS A 114 -27.73 0.73 20.83
N ASP A 115 -26.91 0.43 21.83
CA ASP A 115 -27.19 0.84 23.22
C ASP A 115 -27.09 2.35 23.41
N LEU A 116 -26.22 3.01 22.65
CA LEU A 116 -26.09 4.47 22.69
C LEU A 116 -27.36 5.16 22.21
N ILE A 117 -27.91 4.76 21.05
CA ILE A 117 -29.12 5.39 20.51
C ILE A 117 -30.34 5.11 21.39
N GLN A 118 -30.42 3.93 22.04
CA GLN A 118 -31.47 3.61 23.01
C GLN A 118 -31.43 4.56 24.20
N LYS A 119 -30.26 4.82 24.78
CA LYS A 119 -30.07 5.71 25.96
C LYS A 119 -30.50 7.14 25.67
N ILE A 120 -30.43 7.61 24.43
CA ILE A 120 -30.84 8.97 24.04
C ILE A 120 -32.24 9.00 23.41
N GLY A 121 -32.99 7.90 23.46
CA GLY A 121 -34.37 7.81 22.97
C GLY A 121 -34.52 7.83 21.44
N VAL A 122 -33.46 7.49 20.70
CA VAL A 122 -33.48 7.41 19.23
C VAL A 122 -33.79 5.98 18.78
N GLN A 123 -34.71 5.86 17.81
CA GLN A 123 -35.06 4.57 17.22
C GLN A 123 -34.48 4.46 15.80
N ARG A 124 -33.73 3.41 15.52
CA ARG A 124 -33.29 3.04 14.18
C ARG A 124 -34.42 2.34 13.44
N ARG A 125 -34.86 2.87 12.31
CA ARG A 125 -35.89 2.27 11.45
C ARG A 125 -35.24 1.91 10.11
N VAL A 126 -35.28 0.62 9.73
CA VAL A 126 -34.65 0.13 8.52
C VAL A 126 -35.68 -0.63 7.70
N TYR A 127 -35.89 -0.20 6.47
CA TYR A 127 -36.75 -0.84 5.49
C TYR A 127 -35.93 -1.27 4.32
N THR A 128 -35.86 -2.56 4.02
CA THR A 128 -34.99 -3.09 2.96
C THR A 128 -35.79 -3.96 1.99
N ALA A 129 -35.41 -3.91 0.73
CA ALA A 129 -35.69 -4.95 -0.24
C ALA A 129 -34.42 -5.77 -0.44
N GLY A 130 -34.50 -7.07 -0.09
CA GLY A 130 -33.37 -7.98 0.00
C GLY A 130 -32.96 -8.30 1.44
N LYS A 131 -32.99 -9.61 1.77
CA LYS A 131 -32.81 -10.17 3.13
C LYS A 131 -31.53 -9.66 3.84
N ASN A 132 -30.45 -9.45 3.10
CA ASN A 132 -29.12 -9.16 3.65
C ASN A 132 -28.67 -7.70 3.43
N LYS A 133 -29.60 -6.79 3.13
CA LYS A 133 -29.26 -5.41 2.79
C LYS A 133 -28.79 -4.54 3.96
N SER A 134 -29.11 -4.94 5.20
CA SER A 134 -28.70 -4.28 6.46
C SER A 134 -27.61 -5.07 7.20
N THR A 135 -26.81 -5.84 6.47
CA THR A 135 -25.69 -6.60 7.03
C THR A 135 -24.75 -5.67 7.82
N LEU A 136 -24.46 -6.05 9.06
CA LEU A 136 -23.56 -5.31 9.97
C LEU A 136 -23.94 -3.83 10.18
N ASP A 137 -25.24 -3.51 10.22
CA ASP A 137 -25.70 -2.17 10.58
C ASP A 137 -25.27 -1.86 12.02
N PRO A 138 -24.47 -0.79 12.27
CA PRO A 138 -23.89 -0.51 13.58
C PRO A 138 -24.92 -0.10 14.64
N PHE A 139 -26.17 0.12 14.26
CA PHE A 139 -27.26 0.49 15.16
C PHE A 139 -28.22 -0.67 15.47
N LEU A 140 -27.92 -1.87 14.98
CA LEU A 140 -28.69 -3.10 15.23
C LEU A 140 -27.82 -4.15 15.89
N ASP A 141 -28.46 -5.24 16.33
CA ASP A 141 -27.72 -6.42 16.81
C ASP A 141 -26.97 -7.08 15.65
N GLU A 142 -25.75 -7.51 15.92
CA GLU A 142 -25.00 -8.34 15.00
C GLU A 142 -25.68 -9.72 14.84
N LYS A 143 -25.70 -10.22 13.63
CA LYS A 143 -26.19 -11.56 13.32
C LYS A 143 -25.01 -12.46 13.00
N GLU A 144 -24.97 -13.65 13.59
CA GLU A 144 -23.89 -14.62 13.34
C GLU A 144 -23.69 -14.91 11.85
N GLU A 145 -24.80 -15.00 11.10
CA GLU A 145 -24.76 -15.21 9.65
C GLU A 145 -24.03 -14.08 8.90
N ASP A 146 -24.15 -12.83 9.38
CA ASP A 146 -23.51 -11.67 8.76
C ASP A 146 -22.02 -11.64 9.09
N ILE A 147 -21.68 -11.98 10.34
CA ILE A 147 -20.28 -12.14 10.80
C ILE A 147 -19.61 -13.24 9.98
N GLN A 148 -20.27 -14.37 9.78
CA GLN A 148 -19.69 -15.49 9.02
C GLN A 148 -19.47 -15.13 7.54
N ARG A 149 -20.41 -14.41 6.92
CA ARG A 149 -20.23 -13.91 5.53
C ARG A 149 -19.02 -12.97 5.44
N LEU A 150 -18.89 -12.06 6.39
CA LEU A 150 -17.74 -11.14 6.44
C LEU A 150 -16.42 -11.92 6.59
N LYS A 151 -16.37 -12.87 7.54
CA LYS A 151 -15.18 -13.73 7.74
C LYS A 151 -14.80 -14.49 6.48
N ASN A 152 -15.75 -15.03 5.75
CA ASN A 152 -15.48 -15.73 4.49
C ASN A 152 -14.86 -14.81 3.44
N ILE A 153 -15.39 -13.58 3.27
CA ILE A 153 -14.81 -12.59 2.37
C ILE A 153 -13.39 -12.20 2.81
N GLN A 154 -13.17 -12.02 4.12
CA GLN A 154 -11.84 -11.71 4.63
C GLN A 154 -10.82 -12.83 4.36
N LEU A 155 -11.23 -14.10 4.50
CA LEU A 155 -10.38 -15.25 4.20
C LEU A 155 -10.02 -15.32 2.71
N GLU A 156 -10.97 -15.05 1.80
CA GLU A 156 -10.72 -15.00 0.36
C GLU A 156 -9.71 -13.88 0.02
N LEU A 157 -9.92 -12.67 0.53
CA LEU A 157 -9.01 -11.54 0.31
C LEU A 157 -7.62 -11.79 0.92
N HIS A 158 -7.56 -12.44 2.07
CA HIS A 158 -6.31 -12.80 2.73
C HIS A 158 -5.55 -13.84 1.92
N GLN A 159 -6.23 -14.85 1.40
CA GLN A 159 -5.60 -15.86 0.56
C GLN A 159 -5.03 -15.25 -0.73
N GLU A 160 -5.74 -14.32 -1.36
CA GLU A 160 -5.22 -13.59 -2.53
C GLU A 160 -3.94 -12.80 -2.18
N PHE A 161 -3.89 -12.18 -1.00
CA PHE A 161 -2.68 -11.49 -0.55
C PHE A 161 -1.53 -12.47 -0.31
N ILE A 162 -1.79 -13.59 0.35
CA ILE A 162 -0.80 -14.67 0.55
C ILE A 162 -0.24 -15.14 -0.79
N ASN A 163 -1.10 -15.41 -1.76
CA ASN A 163 -0.70 -15.85 -3.11
C ASN A 163 0.26 -14.85 -3.77
N VAL A 164 -0.02 -13.54 -3.69
CA VAL A 164 0.86 -12.49 -4.22
C VAL A 164 2.22 -12.49 -3.54
N VAL A 165 2.26 -12.63 -2.21
CA VAL A 165 3.51 -12.67 -1.46
C VAL A 165 4.31 -13.92 -1.79
N GLU A 166 3.67 -15.08 -1.83
CA GLU A 166 4.32 -16.35 -2.18
C GLU A 166 4.85 -16.35 -3.61
N GLU A 167 4.09 -15.81 -4.58
CA GLU A 167 4.55 -15.64 -5.96
C GLU A 167 5.77 -14.70 -6.04
N SER A 168 5.71 -13.56 -5.38
CA SER A 168 6.77 -12.55 -5.41
C SER A 168 8.03 -12.97 -4.67
N ARG A 169 7.88 -13.58 -3.49
CA ARG A 169 9.00 -13.90 -2.60
C ARG A 169 9.49 -15.34 -2.75
N SER A 170 8.62 -16.26 -3.22
CA SER A 170 8.96 -17.65 -3.57
C SER A 170 9.91 -18.33 -2.56
N THR A 171 11.07 -18.75 -3.02
CA THR A 171 12.12 -19.43 -2.22
C THR A 171 12.85 -18.53 -1.23
N LYS A 172 12.63 -17.21 -1.29
CA LYS A 172 13.26 -16.25 -0.36
C LYS A 172 12.63 -16.27 1.03
N LEU A 173 11.35 -16.70 1.14
CA LEU A 173 10.64 -16.74 2.42
C LEU A 173 11.24 -17.75 3.38
N ASN A 174 11.58 -17.30 4.58
CA ASN A 174 11.92 -18.16 5.69
C ASN A 174 10.67 -18.43 6.53
N LYS A 175 10.11 -19.64 6.40
CA LYS A 175 8.83 -20.04 7.03
C LYS A 175 9.04 -20.81 8.36
N THR A 176 10.25 -20.88 8.88
CA THR A 176 10.56 -21.86 9.94
C THR A 176 10.14 -21.45 11.35
N ASP A 177 10.12 -20.15 11.68
CA ASP A 177 9.99 -19.74 13.07
C ASP A 177 8.87 -18.71 13.34
N VAL A 178 8.16 -18.23 12.31
CA VAL A 178 7.17 -17.16 12.44
C VAL A 178 6.00 -17.39 11.48
N GLU A 179 4.80 -17.14 11.98
CA GLU A 179 3.60 -17.17 11.14
C GLU A 179 3.51 -15.89 10.29
N LEU A 180 4.14 -15.92 9.12
CA LEU A 180 4.29 -14.76 8.22
C LEU A 180 2.96 -14.12 7.77
N PHE A 181 1.89 -14.89 7.81
CA PHE A 181 0.58 -14.51 7.29
C PHE A 181 -0.48 -14.26 8.38
N SER A 182 -0.04 -14.02 9.62
CA SER A 182 -0.93 -13.74 10.76
C SER A 182 -1.42 -12.29 10.84
N GLY A 183 -0.90 -11.39 9.99
CA GLY A 183 -1.15 -9.96 10.07
C GLY A 183 -0.12 -9.20 10.90
N GLU A 184 0.91 -9.86 11.41
CA GLU A 184 2.02 -9.21 12.10
C GLU A 184 2.86 -8.34 11.15
N PHE A 185 3.61 -7.42 11.75
CA PHE A 185 4.57 -6.56 11.04
C PHE A 185 5.92 -6.57 11.78
N TRP A 186 6.97 -6.33 11.02
CA TRP A 186 8.34 -6.43 11.51
C TRP A 186 9.18 -5.24 11.10
N SER A 187 10.28 -5.02 11.82
CA SER A 187 11.32 -4.08 11.39
C SER A 187 11.96 -4.57 10.08
N GLY A 188 12.54 -3.66 9.31
CA GLY A 188 13.29 -4.02 8.10
C GLY A 188 14.38 -5.06 8.37
N LYS A 189 15.09 -4.93 9.51
CA LYS A 189 16.10 -5.91 9.92
C LYS A 189 15.54 -7.33 10.12
N THR A 190 14.38 -7.46 10.74
CA THR A 190 13.70 -8.75 10.90
C THR A 190 13.12 -9.23 9.57
N SER A 191 12.52 -8.33 8.79
CA SER A 191 11.95 -8.64 7.48
C SER A 191 12.97 -9.19 6.49
N LEU A 192 14.24 -8.75 6.57
CA LEU A 192 15.34 -9.32 5.80
C LEU A 192 15.58 -10.79 6.19
N LYS A 193 15.60 -11.11 7.48
CA LYS A 193 15.77 -12.50 7.96
C LYS A 193 14.60 -13.39 7.54
N LEU A 194 13.38 -12.83 7.50
CA LEU A 194 12.17 -13.55 7.10
C LEU A 194 12.03 -13.68 5.57
N GLY A 195 12.90 -13.04 4.80
CA GLY A 195 12.86 -13.07 3.34
C GLY A 195 11.78 -12.18 2.72
N LEU A 196 11.18 -11.29 3.52
CA LEU A 196 10.18 -10.34 3.04
C LEU A 196 10.79 -9.20 2.23
N ILE A 197 12.09 -8.91 2.43
CA ILE A 197 12.88 -7.95 1.65
C ILE A 197 14.21 -8.57 1.25
N ASP A 198 14.93 -7.95 0.32
CA ASP A 198 16.18 -8.45 -0.26
C ASP A 198 17.42 -7.79 0.34
N GLY A 199 17.28 -6.64 0.99
CA GLY A 199 18.41 -5.93 1.57
C GLY A 199 18.02 -4.70 2.37
N ILE A 200 19.01 -4.17 3.08
CA ILE A 200 18.89 -2.92 3.83
C ILE A 200 19.60 -1.81 3.04
N GLY A 201 18.90 -0.71 2.80
CA GLY A 201 19.43 0.46 2.11
C GLY A 201 18.34 1.39 1.62
N ASN A 202 18.73 2.59 1.23
CA ASN A 202 17.83 3.58 0.63
C ASN A 202 17.96 3.63 -0.90
N ALA A 203 17.03 4.30 -1.56
CA ALA A 203 16.96 4.32 -3.01
C ALA A 203 18.24 4.90 -3.65
N GLU A 204 18.78 5.98 -3.14
CA GLU A 204 19.94 6.63 -3.74
C GLU A 204 21.19 5.77 -3.62
N GLN A 205 21.45 5.24 -2.43
CA GLN A 205 22.60 4.36 -2.18
C GLN A 205 22.54 3.11 -3.07
N ILE A 206 21.44 2.35 -3.02
CA ILE A 206 21.32 1.08 -3.74
C ILE A 206 21.35 1.28 -5.27
N LEU A 207 20.74 2.37 -5.76
CA LEU A 207 20.78 2.64 -7.20
C LEU A 207 22.19 3.02 -7.68
N ARG A 208 22.98 3.76 -6.89
CA ARG A 208 24.39 4.05 -7.20
C ARG A 208 25.24 2.79 -7.15
N GLU A 209 25.07 1.96 -6.13
CA GLU A 209 25.78 0.67 -6.02
C GLU A 209 25.51 -0.25 -7.21
N LYS A 210 24.27 -0.26 -7.75
CA LYS A 210 23.87 -1.15 -8.83
C LYS A 210 24.19 -0.64 -10.23
N PHE A 211 24.08 0.67 -10.46
CA PHE A 211 24.15 1.28 -11.79
C PHE A 211 25.33 2.26 -11.95
N GLY A 212 26.17 2.42 -10.93
CA GLY A 212 27.32 3.33 -10.92
C GLY A 212 27.04 4.66 -10.23
N GLU A 213 28.09 5.28 -9.74
CA GLU A 213 28.00 6.56 -8.99
C GLU A 213 27.36 7.69 -9.78
N ASP A 214 27.55 7.70 -11.10
CA ASP A 214 27.04 8.74 -12.01
C ASP A 214 25.63 8.41 -12.54
N VAL A 215 24.91 7.43 -11.95
CA VAL A 215 23.57 7.09 -12.40
C VAL A 215 22.61 8.27 -12.33
N GLU A 216 21.97 8.60 -13.42
CA GLU A 216 20.96 9.65 -13.48
C GLU A 216 19.60 9.12 -13.02
N ILE A 217 19.12 9.65 -11.89
CA ILE A 217 17.82 9.26 -11.30
C ILE A 217 16.76 10.27 -11.71
N LYS A 218 15.97 9.94 -12.74
CA LYS A 218 14.84 10.76 -13.15
C LYS A 218 13.66 10.54 -12.19
N LYS A 219 13.25 11.59 -11.46
CA LYS A 219 12.15 11.55 -10.51
C LYS A 219 10.82 11.90 -11.19
N PHE A 220 9.77 11.14 -10.84
CA PHE A 220 8.40 11.38 -11.25
C PHE A 220 7.57 11.63 -10.00
N GLU A 221 7.06 12.85 -9.85
CA GLU A 221 6.22 13.26 -8.73
C GLU A 221 4.92 13.87 -9.28
N LYS A 222 3.83 13.73 -8.52
CA LYS A 222 2.62 14.51 -8.85
C LYS A 222 2.96 15.98 -8.79
N SER A 223 2.63 16.74 -9.82
CA SER A 223 2.76 18.19 -9.78
C SER A 223 1.94 18.71 -8.60
N LYS A 224 2.59 19.37 -7.66
CA LYS A 224 1.87 20.15 -6.63
C LYS A 224 0.96 21.11 -7.38
N GLY A 225 -0.34 21.10 -7.07
CA GLY A 225 -1.29 22.02 -7.69
C GLY A 225 -0.77 23.48 -7.60
N TRP A 226 -1.10 24.31 -8.57
CA TRP A 226 -0.59 25.68 -8.68
C TRP A 226 -0.76 26.52 -7.39
N LEU A 227 -1.79 26.24 -6.59
CA LEU A 227 -2.04 26.86 -5.28
C LEU A 227 -0.96 26.46 -4.24
N ALA A 228 -0.53 25.19 -4.22
CA ALA A 228 0.53 24.74 -3.33
C ALA A 228 1.93 25.26 -3.75
N LYS A 229 2.14 25.48 -5.06
CA LYS A 229 3.34 26.19 -5.56
C LYS A 229 3.37 27.64 -5.14
N LYS A 230 2.21 28.31 -5.10
CA LYS A 230 2.10 29.73 -4.73
C LYS A 230 2.28 29.94 -3.24
N LEU A 231 1.85 28.99 -2.40
CA LEU A 231 2.06 29.04 -0.94
C LEU A 231 3.52 28.74 -0.56
N SER A 232 4.19 27.80 -1.22
CA SER A 232 5.61 27.51 -0.95
C SER A 232 6.56 28.61 -1.45
N SER A 233 6.18 29.35 -2.50
CA SER A 233 6.98 30.50 -2.97
C SER A 233 6.82 31.76 -2.11
N SER A 234 5.82 31.84 -1.22
CA SER A 234 5.66 32.92 -0.26
C SER A 234 6.43 32.71 1.04
N GLU A 235 6.76 31.46 1.39
CA GLU A 235 7.60 31.14 2.55
C GLU A 235 9.08 31.40 2.26
N ASP A 236 9.57 31.14 1.05
CA ASP A 236 10.95 31.43 0.64
C ASP A 236 11.28 32.94 0.55
N HIS A 237 10.29 33.82 0.62
CA HIS A 237 10.49 35.29 0.66
C HIS A 237 10.46 35.87 2.08
N ALA A 238 9.96 35.11 3.06
CA ALA A 238 9.90 35.56 4.47
C ALA A 238 11.22 35.32 5.22
N ASP A 239 12.07 34.39 4.77
CA ASP A 239 13.36 34.09 5.38
C ASP A 239 14.53 34.95 4.84
N LYS A 240 14.25 36.00 4.06
CA LYS A 240 15.26 36.93 3.48
C LYS A 240 15.10 38.38 3.91
N LEU A 241 14.40 38.63 5.02
CA LEU A 241 14.35 39.99 5.64
C LEU A 241 14.98 40.00 7.02
#